data_39e7e6d7c338ff5b72060002770ac5f1
#
_entry.id   39e7e6d7c338ff5b72060002770ac5f1
#
_cell.length_a   1.000
_cell.length_b   1.000
_cell.length_c   1.000
_cell.angle_alpha   90.00
_cell.angle_beta   90.00
_cell.angle_gamma   90.00
#
_symmetry.space_group_name_H-M   'P 1'
#
loop_
_entity.id
_entity.type
_entity.pdbx_description
1 polymer ?
#
loop_
_entity_poly.entity_id
_entity_poly.type
_entity_poly.pdbx_seq_one_letter_code
_entity_poly.pdbx_strand_id
1 'polypeptide(L)'
;MRTPLVILAIFLSTNFARCADADHKQPDEDSLRGYMVGEYDLIGRKPNSTATYTGHLMLRNENGVLQITRTIDGKTDKCVARFDTVAGTDRIPVLRMHFHLDGAEYDATYRWQSDPDNYPRFTGYVYLAETKSPGLEALFPIHK
;
A
#
# COMPACT_ATOMS: atom_id res chain seq x y z
N MET A 1 -70.29 24.67 -26.71
CA MET A 1 -69.45 23.57 -27.20
C MET A 1 -68.07 23.74 -26.64
N ARG A 2 -67.66 22.85 -25.71
CA ARG A 2 -66.34 22.91 -25.01
C ARG A 2 -65.50 21.75 -25.56
N THR A 3 -64.39 22.09 -26.21
CA THR A 3 -63.44 21.12 -26.76
C THR A 3 -62.45 20.68 -25.64
N PRO A 4 -62.23 19.42 -25.38
CA PRO A 4 -61.22 18.99 -24.41
C PRO A 4 -59.82 19.01 -25.03
N LEU A 5 -58.90 19.63 -24.35
CA LEU A 5 -57.46 19.64 -24.65
C LEU A 5 -56.85 18.30 -24.19
N VAL A 6 -56.41 17.49 -25.13
CA VAL A 6 -55.66 16.25 -24.82
C VAL A 6 -54.18 16.59 -24.66
N ILE A 7 -53.66 16.48 -23.45
CA ILE A 7 -52.22 16.62 -23.16
C ILE A 7 -51.59 15.25 -23.37
N LEU A 8 -50.78 15.12 -24.42
CA LEU A 8 -49.95 13.95 -24.67
C LEU A 8 -48.63 14.05 -23.87
N ALA A 9 -48.54 13.33 -22.77
CA ALA A 9 -47.32 13.25 -21.99
C ALA A 9 -46.33 12.26 -22.66
N ILE A 10 -45.26 12.78 -23.24
CA ILE A 10 -44.15 11.97 -23.78
C ILE A 10 -43.22 11.64 -22.63
N PHE A 11 -43.23 10.37 -22.17
CA PHE A 11 -42.24 9.85 -21.26
C PHE A 11 -40.94 9.56 -22.03
N LEU A 12 -39.95 10.47 -21.90
CA LEU A 12 -38.59 10.16 -22.30
C LEU A 12 -37.97 9.23 -21.25
N SER A 13 -37.92 7.94 -21.54
CA SER A 13 -37.16 6.98 -20.77
C SER A 13 -35.67 7.15 -21.10
N THR A 14 -34.95 7.90 -20.26
CA THR A 14 -33.49 7.94 -20.28
C THR A 14 -32.94 6.62 -19.73
N ASN A 15 -32.56 5.73 -20.62
CA ASN A 15 -31.73 4.58 -20.28
C ASN A 15 -30.35 5.11 -19.87
N PHE A 16 -30.14 5.31 -18.57
CA PHE A 16 -28.79 5.39 -18.02
C PHE A 16 -28.15 4.00 -18.22
N ALA A 17 -27.27 3.89 -19.20
CA ALA A 17 -26.35 2.78 -19.28
C ALA A 17 -25.54 2.77 -17.98
N ARG A 18 -25.85 1.85 -17.06
CA ARG A 18 -24.98 1.50 -15.96
C ARG A 18 -23.68 1.00 -16.62
N CYS A 19 -22.61 1.77 -16.53
CA CYS A 19 -21.28 1.22 -16.65
C CYS A 19 -21.23 0.09 -15.64
N ALA A 20 -21.13 -1.14 -16.15
CA ALA A 20 -20.83 -2.28 -15.29
C ALA A 20 -19.51 -1.94 -14.61
N ASP A 21 -19.56 -1.80 -13.28
CA ASP A 21 -18.37 -1.84 -12.46
C ASP A 21 -17.64 -3.11 -12.83
N ALA A 22 -16.52 -2.96 -13.55
CA ALA A 22 -15.61 -4.07 -13.74
C ALA A 22 -15.20 -4.48 -12.32
N ASP A 23 -15.66 -5.66 -11.95
CA ASP A 23 -15.38 -6.30 -10.68
C ASP A 23 -13.84 -6.43 -10.60
N HIS A 24 -13.18 -5.40 -10.07
CA HIS A 24 -11.75 -5.41 -9.84
C HIS A 24 -11.53 -6.38 -8.67
N LYS A 25 -11.57 -7.67 -9.03
CA LYS A 25 -11.21 -8.75 -8.11
C LYS A 25 -9.80 -8.42 -7.60
N GLN A 26 -9.74 -7.93 -6.38
CA GLN A 26 -8.46 -7.67 -5.70
C GLN A 26 -7.64 -8.96 -5.77
N PRO A 27 -6.37 -8.93 -6.18
CA PRO A 27 -5.54 -10.12 -6.19
C PRO A 27 -5.64 -10.81 -4.82
N ASP A 28 -5.72 -12.13 -4.81
CA ASP A 28 -5.74 -12.86 -3.55
C ASP A 28 -4.42 -12.61 -2.79
N GLU A 29 -4.48 -12.67 -1.47
CA GLU A 29 -3.32 -12.34 -0.63
C GLU A 29 -2.11 -13.24 -0.91
N ASP A 30 -2.31 -14.49 -1.33
CA ASP A 30 -1.20 -15.41 -1.62
C ASP A 30 -0.44 -14.98 -2.88
N SER A 31 -1.16 -14.56 -3.91
CA SER A 31 -0.57 -13.96 -5.12
C SER A 31 0.20 -12.68 -4.78
N LEU A 32 -0.36 -11.82 -3.92
CA LEU A 32 0.32 -10.60 -3.47
C LEU A 32 1.58 -10.92 -2.66
N ARG A 33 1.56 -11.91 -1.77
CA ARG A 33 2.74 -12.34 -1.03
C ARG A 33 3.84 -12.81 -1.99
N GLY A 34 3.49 -13.65 -2.96
CA GLY A 34 4.43 -14.11 -3.99
C GLY A 34 5.04 -12.96 -4.79
N TYR A 35 4.25 -11.98 -5.15
CA TYR A 35 4.68 -10.79 -5.89
C TYR A 35 5.66 -9.92 -5.09
N MET A 36 5.50 -9.84 -3.77
CA MET A 36 6.30 -8.96 -2.90
C MET A 36 7.61 -9.58 -2.43
N VAL A 37 7.80 -10.90 -2.57
CA VAL A 37 9.03 -11.60 -2.15
C VAL A 37 10.22 -11.08 -2.96
N GLY A 38 11.31 -10.72 -2.26
CA GLY A 38 12.51 -10.23 -2.90
C GLY A 38 13.44 -9.45 -1.98
N GLU A 39 14.51 -8.96 -2.56
CA GLU A 39 15.49 -8.09 -1.93
C GLU A 39 15.29 -6.65 -2.42
N TYR A 40 15.43 -5.69 -1.51
CA TYR A 40 15.18 -4.29 -1.78
C TYR A 40 16.26 -3.41 -1.19
N ASP A 41 16.69 -2.41 -1.97
CA ASP A 41 17.41 -1.26 -1.44
C ASP A 41 16.42 -0.33 -0.75
N LEU A 42 16.78 0.12 0.44
CA LEU A 42 15.98 1.01 1.27
C LEU A 42 16.64 2.38 1.36
N ILE A 43 15.87 3.42 1.10
CA ILE A 43 16.24 4.81 1.33
C ILE A 43 15.18 5.43 2.23
N GLY A 44 15.59 6.09 3.30
CA GLY A 44 14.66 6.64 4.26
C GLY A 44 15.10 7.97 4.87
N ARG A 45 14.13 8.62 5.51
CA ARG A 45 14.31 9.78 6.39
C ARG A 45 13.68 9.46 7.75
N LYS A 46 14.43 9.70 8.82
CA LYS A 46 13.97 9.41 10.19
C LYS A 46 12.75 10.24 10.57
N PRO A 47 11.82 9.70 11.40
CA PRO A 47 10.75 10.50 12.01
C PRO A 47 11.32 11.67 12.82
N ASN A 48 10.60 12.79 12.86
CA ASN A 48 10.95 14.00 13.58
C ASN A 48 12.35 14.57 13.24
N SER A 49 12.89 14.24 12.07
CA SER A 49 14.26 14.59 11.68
C SER A 49 14.35 14.83 10.17
N THR A 50 15.42 15.50 9.75
CA THR A 50 15.83 15.60 8.34
C THR A 50 16.92 14.59 7.98
N ALA A 51 17.43 13.83 8.97
CA ALA A 51 18.48 12.85 8.74
C ALA A 51 17.96 11.70 7.88
N THR A 52 18.71 11.38 6.84
CA THR A 52 18.44 10.27 5.92
C THR A 52 19.28 9.05 6.31
N TYR A 53 18.85 7.89 5.85
CA TYR A 53 19.56 6.64 5.99
C TYR A 53 19.33 5.76 4.77
N THR A 54 20.19 4.77 4.59
CA THR A 54 20.06 3.72 3.58
C THR A 54 20.18 2.37 4.25
N GLY A 55 19.70 1.35 3.57
CA GLY A 55 19.76 -0.01 4.07
C GLY A 55 19.27 -1.01 3.04
N HIS A 56 19.07 -2.23 3.52
CA HIS A 56 18.52 -3.34 2.74
C HIS A 56 17.33 -3.95 3.46
N LEU A 57 16.40 -4.44 2.69
CA LEU A 57 15.24 -5.14 3.19
C LEU A 57 15.03 -6.41 2.36
N MET A 58 14.80 -7.53 3.05
CA MET A 58 14.45 -8.79 2.43
C MET A 58 13.06 -9.21 2.88
N LEU A 59 12.17 -9.47 1.91
CA LEU A 59 10.87 -10.08 2.14
C LEU A 59 10.89 -11.54 1.73
N ARG A 60 10.38 -12.42 2.61
CA ARG A 60 10.17 -13.84 2.35
C ARG A 60 8.76 -14.25 2.72
N ASN A 61 8.17 -15.14 1.95
CA ASN A 61 6.92 -15.78 2.33
C ASN A 61 7.24 -17.11 3.03
N GLU A 62 6.98 -17.16 4.33
CA GLU A 62 7.18 -18.36 5.14
C GLU A 62 5.81 -18.80 5.69
N ASN A 63 5.27 -19.88 5.12
CA ASN A 63 3.97 -20.46 5.53
C ASN A 63 2.81 -19.46 5.47
N GLY A 64 2.74 -18.61 4.43
CA GLY A 64 1.70 -17.61 4.27
C GLY A 64 1.91 -16.34 5.10
N VAL A 65 3.06 -16.17 5.74
CA VAL A 65 3.45 -14.99 6.51
C VAL A 65 4.61 -14.27 5.82
N LEU A 66 4.49 -12.97 5.60
CA LEU A 66 5.58 -12.16 5.08
C LEU A 66 6.57 -11.84 6.19
N GLN A 67 7.70 -12.55 6.19
CA GLN A 67 8.83 -12.30 7.06
C GLN A 67 9.73 -11.23 6.44
N ILE A 68 10.16 -10.28 7.27
CA ILE A 68 11.01 -9.18 6.86
C ILE A 68 12.30 -9.21 7.66
N THR A 69 13.40 -9.08 6.94
CA THR A 69 14.71 -8.80 7.54
C THR A 69 15.14 -7.42 7.05
N ARG A 70 15.35 -6.48 7.96
CA ARG A 70 15.81 -5.11 7.68
C ARG A 70 17.24 -4.95 8.19
N THR A 71 18.10 -4.38 7.38
CA THR A 71 19.47 -4.04 7.76
C THR A 71 19.73 -2.58 7.46
N ILE A 72 19.94 -1.76 8.50
CA ILE A 72 20.24 -0.35 8.43
C ILE A 72 21.47 -0.07 9.27
N ASP A 73 22.48 0.59 8.70
CA ASP A 73 23.75 0.91 9.37
C ASP A 73 24.40 -0.32 10.04
N GLY A 74 24.33 -1.48 9.36
CA GLY A 74 24.86 -2.75 9.85
C GLY A 74 24.06 -3.42 10.98
N LYS A 75 22.97 -2.84 11.43
CA LYS A 75 22.05 -3.41 12.41
C LYS A 75 20.90 -4.10 11.70
N THR A 76 20.62 -5.32 12.13
CA THR A 76 19.58 -6.14 11.55
C THR A 76 18.44 -6.36 12.53
N ASP A 77 17.22 -6.13 12.07
CA ASP A 77 15.98 -6.45 12.76
C ASP A 77 15.11 -7.39 11.91
N LYS A 78 14.32 -8.22 12.58
CA LYS A 78 13.37 -9.12 11.94
C LYS A 78 11.95 -8.81 12.42
N CYS A 79 11.04 -8.67 11.49
CA CYS A 79 9.64 -8.42 11.78
C CYS A 79 8.72 -9.12 10.79
N VAL A 80 7.42 -8.96 10.99
CA VAL A 80 6.37 -9.51 10.13
C VAL A 80 5.61 -8.38 9.49
N ALA A 81 5.30 -8.49 8.21
CA ALA A 81 4.37 -7.60 7.54
C ALA A 81 2.99 -8.21 7.44
N ARG A 82 1.97 -7.33 7.48
CA ARG A 82 0.57 -7.68 7.32
C ARG A 82 -0.08 -6.81 6.28
N PHE A 83 -0.96 -7.41 5.48
CA PHE A 83 -1.87 -6.65 4.64
C PHE A 83 -2.95 -5.98 5.49
N ASP A 84 -3.27 -4.75 5.16
CA ASP A 84 -4.32 -3.96 5.78
C ASP A 84 -4.91 -2.98 4.75
N THR A 85 -5.93 -2.26 5.13
CA THR A 85 -6.51 -1.19 4.32
C THR A 85 -6.53 0.11 5.11
N VAL A 86 -6.17 1.21 4.46
CA VAL A 86 -6.37 2.53 5.04
C VAL A 86 -7.86 2.86 4.99
N ALA A 87 -8.40 3.29 6.13
CA ALA A 87 -9.80 3.71 6.24
C ALA A 87 -10.04 4.93 5.34
N GLY A 88 -11.08 4.85 4.53
CA GLY A 88 -11.52 5.86 3.58
C GLY A 88 -12.51 5.25 2.61
N THR A 89 -13.04 6.06 1.71
CA THR A 89 -13.99 5.61 0.66
C THR A 89 -13.37 4.57 -0.28
N ASP A 90 -12.06 4.63 -0.49
CA ASP A 90 -11.37 3.85 -1.53
C ASP A 90 -10.71 2.56 -1.02
N ARG A 91 -10.74 2.30 0.29
CA ARG A 91 -10.13 1.10 0.91
C ARG A 91 -8.75 0.77 0.32
N ILE A 92 -7.83 1.72 0.36
CA ILE A 92 -6.50 1.58 -0.24
C ILE A 92 -5.73 0.47 0.49
N PRO A 93 -5.30 -0.59 -0.22
CA PRO A 93 -4.52 -1.66 0.39
C PRO A 93 -3.11 -1.15 0.76
N VAL A 94 -2.63 -1.57 1.92
CA VAL A 94 -1.33 -1.21 2.46
C VAL A 94 -0.64 -2.41 3.08
N LEU A 95 0.68 -2.35 3.18
CA LEU A 95 1.49 -3.28 3.95
C LEU A 95 1.91 -2.57 5.24
N ARG A 96 1.60 -3.17 6.38
CA ARG A 96 2.00 -2.67 7.70
C ARG A 96 3.06 -3.56 8.30
N MET A 97 4.02 -2.95 8.98
CA MET A 97 5.02 -3.64 9.77
C MET A 97 5.32 -2.88 11.06
N HIS A 98 5.70 -3.63 12.07
CA HIS A 98 6.19 -3.14 13.33
C HIS A 98 7.60 -3.68 13.54
N PHE A 99 8.57 -2.83 13.84
CA PHE A 99 9.97 -3.22 13.96
C PHE A 99 10.70 -2.40 15.01
N HIS A 100 11.88 -2.92 15.43
CA HIS A 100 12.75 -2.26 16.37
C HIS A 100 14.01 -1.75 15.66
N LEU A 101 14.45 -0.57 15.97
CA LEU A 101 15.71 0.00 15.49
C LEU A 101 16.28 0.93 16.55
N ASP A 102 17.57 0.75 16.88
CA ASP A 102 18.28 1.58 17.88
C ASP A 102 17.56 1.67 19.25
N GLY A 103 16.87 0.59 19.65
CA GLY A 103 16.15 0.53 20.93
C GLY A 103 14.80 1.25 20.94
N ALA A 104 14.33 1.72 19.81
CA ALA A 104 13.01 2.33 19.64
C ALA A 104 12.10 1.44 18.79
N GLU A 105 10.79 1.52 19.04
CA GLU A 105 9.76 0.82 18.31
C GLU A 105 9.18 1.72 17.22
N TYR A 106 9.04 1.17 16.03
CA TYR A 106 8.53 1.87 14.86
C TYR A 106 7.35 1.11 14.25
N ASP A 107 6.36 1.88 13.83
CA ASP A 107 5.30 1.41 12.92
C ASP A 107 5.55 1.97 11.53
N ALA A 108 5.38 1.14 10.52
CA ALA A 108 5.45 1.57 9.14
C ALA A 108 4.24 1.14 8.34
N THR A 109 3.82 2.00 7.43
CA THR A 109 2.71 1.76 6.50
C THR A 109 3.16 2.08 5.10
N TYR A 110 3.16 1.08 4.23
CA TYR A 110 3.60 1.21 2.85
C TYR A 110 2.47 0.99 1.87
N ARG A 111 2.51 1.76 0.79
CA ARG A 111 1.85 1.43 -0.47
C ARG A 111 2.85 0.79 -1.40
N TRP A 112 2.35 -0.05 -2.29
CA TRP A 112 3.15 -0.62 -3.37
C TRP A 112 2.57 -0.25 -4.73
N GLN A 113 3.43 -0.21 -5.73
CA GLN A 113 3.10 -0.05 -7.13
C GLN A 113 4.06 -0.90 -7.95
N SER A 114 3.61 -1.40 -9.08
CA SER A 114 4.51 -2.03 -10.05
C SER A 114 5.37 -0.96 -10.73
N ASP A 115 6.64 -1.25 -10.92
CA ASP A 115 7.50 -0.49 -11.80
C ASP A 115 7.27 -0.90 -13.28
N PRO A 116 7.94 -0.25 -14.26
CA PRO A 116 7.80 -0.61 -15.67
C PRO A 116 8.15 -2.08 -15.99
N ASP A 117 9.00 -2.71 -15.17
CA ASP A 117 9.42 -4.10 -15.31
C ASP A 117 8.55 -5.06 -14.50
N ASN A 118 7.42 -4.59 -13.96
CA ASN A 118 6.46 -5.32 -13.15
C ASN A 118 6.99 -5.85 -11.81
N TYR A 119 7.98 -5.16 -11.22
CA TYR A 119 8.45 -5.43 -9.86
C TYR A 119 7.80 -4.49 -8.85
N PRO A 120 7.55 -4.93 -7.60
CA PRO A 120 6.96 -4.09 -6.59
C PRO A 120 7.93 -3.03 -6.09
N ARG A 121 7.49 -1.77 -6.07
CA ARG A 121 8.14 -0.67 -5.35
C ARG A 121 7.26 -0.27 -4.19
N PHE A 122 7.88 0.01 -3.05
CA PHE A 122 7.15 0.44 -1.86
C PHE A 122 7.53 1.87 -1.52
N THR A 123 6.53 2.64 -1.11
CA THR A 123 6.72 3.95 -0.49
C THR A 123 5.85 4.02 0.74
N GLY A 124 6.36 4.61 1.82
CA GLY A 124 5.61 4.60 3.05
C GLY A 124 6.06 5.62 4.07
N TYR A 125 5.30 5.65 5.13
CA TYR A 125 5.54 6.46 6.31
C TYR A 125 5.98 5.58 7.46
N VAL A 126 6.91 6.11 8.25
CA VAL A 126 7.45 5.47 9.46
C VAL A 126 7.17 6.36 10.66
N TYR A 127 6.69 5.76 11.74
CA TYR A 127 6.23 6.45 12.94
C TYR A 127 6.93 5.91 14.18
N LEU A 128 7.19 6.80 15.13
CA LEU A 128 7.45 6.53 16.55
C LEU A 128 6.17 6.83 17.33
N ALA A 129 6.06 6.37 18.57
CA ALA A 129 4.89 6.60 19.44
C ALA A 129 4.48 8.08 19.54
N GLU A 130 5.45 9.01 19.56
CA GLU A 130 5.21 10.45 19.65
C GLU A 130 5.66 11.19 18.39
N THR A 131 5.30 10.67 17.22
CA THR A 131 5.70 11.29 15.94
C THR A 131 4.92 12.57 15.67
N LYS A 132 5.61 13.70 15.56
CA LYS A 132 5.08 14.98 15.05
C LYS A 132 5.18 15.08 13.53
N SER A 133 6.27 14.55 12.99
CA SER A 133 6.52 14.47 11.56
C SER A 133 6.95 13.03 11.21
N PRO A 134 6.19 12.32 10.37
CA PRO A 134 6.53 10.95 10.01
C PRO A 134 7.85 10.89 9.24
N GLY A 135 8.58 9.80 9.42
CA GLY A 135 9.64 9.40 8.53
C GLY A 135 9.06 8.99 7.18
N LEU A 136 9.90 8.90 6.18
CA LEU A 136 9.56 8.46 4.84
C LEU A 136 10.51 7.35 4.45
N GLU A 137 10.01 6.31 3.80
CA GLU A 137 10.84 5.26 3.21
C GLU A 137 10.40 4.94 1.79
N ALA A 138 11.37 4.58 0.96
CA ALA A 138 11.16 3.98 -0.34
C ALA A 138 12.01 2.71 -0.46
N LEU A 139 11.41 1.66 -1.01
CA LEU A 139 12.04 0.38 -1.25
C LEU A 139 12.07 0.13 -2.77
N PHE A 140 13.25 -0.17 -3.27
CA PHE A 140 13.50 -0.44 -4.67
C PHE A 140 13.95 -1.87 -4.84
N PRO A 141 13.33 -2.66 -5.73
CA PRO A 141 13.70 -4.06 -5.92
C PRO A 141 15.13 -4.17 -6.48
N ILE A 142 15.90 -5.12 -5.95
CA ILE A 142 17.22 -5.46 -6.47
C ILE A 142 17.04 -6.57 -7.52
N HIS A 143 17.32 -6.23 -8.76
CA HIS A 143 17.30 -7.19 -9.87
C HIS A 143 18.62 -7.95 -9.92
N LYS A 144 18.55 -9.27 -9.93
CA LYS A 144 19.70 -10.16 -10.13
C LYS A 144 19.66 -10.75 -11.53
#